data_85d59447d7f984a6200db4d413249190
#
_entry.id   85d59447d7f984a6200db4d413249190
#
_cell.length_a   1.000
_cell.length_b   1.000
_cell.length_c   1.000
_cell.angle_alpha   90.00
_cell.angle_beta   90.00
_cell.angle_gamma   90.00
#
_symmetry.space_group_name_H-M   'P 1'
#
loop_
_entity.id
_entity.type
_entity.pdbx_description
1 polymer ?
#
loop_
_entity_poly.entity_id
_entity_poly.type
_entity_poly.pdbx_seq_one_letter_code
_entity_poly.pdbx_strand_id
1 'polypeptide(L)'
;MKAYAAQLKRSTAERDRLISEHIEIARRISMRMARRCPEWIAREDLVAAGLLGLTEAAERYDANRNEPFLAFAEKRIRGAVLDELRRGDIMPRRARQMARKIGATIQELEKKVGRSPTDEEVAAALGVTIEAYRTDLEHLVHVTVGALDQADDTTAVLASDESSPEAGAARQQALSRVRVALPRLDQRDIVVLGLYYNEELTYHEIAEVLGVTTSRVCQLHGRAIARLRAEIETAVRGGANRDAGAEVRS
;
A
#
# COMPACT_ATOMS: atom_id res chain seq x y z
N MET A 1 40.69 6.12 -21.62
CA MET A 1 40.04 4.80 -21.74
C MET A 1 40.29 3.90 -20.54
N LYS A 2 41.54 3.62 -20.11
CA LYS A 2 41.85 2.72 -18.96
C LYS A 2 41.27 3.23 -17.61
N ALA A 3 41.31 4.53 -17.33
CA ALA A 3 40.77 5.12 -16.10
C ALA A 3 39.25 5.00 -16.04
N TYR A 4 38.55 5.24 -17.15
CA TYR A 4 37.08 5.11 -17.25
C TYR A 4 36.62 3.65 -17.04
N ALA A 5 37.33 2.69 -17.65
CA ALA A 5 37.08 1.26 -17.46
C ALA A 5 37.34 0.78 -16.02
N ALA A 6 38.33 1.36 -15.32
CA ALA A 6 38.62 1.08 -13.93
C ALA A 6 37.54 1.67 -12.97
N GLN A 7 37.03 2.83 -13.31
CA GLN A 7 35.93 3.46 -12.55
C GLN A 7 34.61 2.70 -12.72
N LEU A 8 34.28 2.23 -13.93
CA LEU A 8 33.16 1.34 -14.20
C LEU A 8 33.26 0.01 -13.42
N LYS A 9 34.46 -0.62 -13.37
CA LYS A 9 34.69 -1.85 -12.62
C LYS A 9 34.53 -1.64 -11.10
N ARG A 10 34.99 -0.52 -10.53
CA ARG A 10 34.82 -0.18 -9.12
C ARG A 10 33.34 0.05 -8.78
N SER A 11 32.62 0.78 -9.62
CA SER A 11 31.18 1.00 -9.48
C SER A 11 30.40 -0.32 -9.51
N THR A 12 30.74 -1.26 -10.38
CA THR A 12 30.09 -2.57 -10.48
C THR A 12 30.36 -3.44 -9.25
N ALA A 13 31.62 -3.48 -8.77
CA ALA A 13 31.97 -4.27 -7.59
C ALA A 13 31.29 -3.72 -6.31
N GLU A 14 31.17 -2.40 -6.18
CA GLU A 14 30.49 -1.76 -5.06
C GLU A 14 28.98 -2.03 -5.09
N ARG A 15 28.35 -1.94 -6.26
CA ARG A 15 26.94 -2.31 -6.47
C ARG A 15 26.70 -3.78 -6.09
N ASP A 16 27.51 -4.70 -6.59
CA ASP A 16 27.35 -6.15 -6.34
C ASP A 16 27.55 -6.47 -4.86
N ARG A 17 28.43 -5.74 -4.18
CA ARG A 17 28.59 -5.82 -2.72
C ARG A 17 27.32 -5.36 -1.99
N LEU A 18 26.77 -4.20 -2.34
CA LEU A 18 25.54 -3.68 -1.73
C LEU A 18 24.38 -4.65 -1.91
N ILE A 19 24.25 -5.25 -3.11
CA ILE A 19 23.21 -6.25 -3.37
C ILE A 19 23.40 -7.48 -2.48
N SER A 20 24.64 -8.05 -2.45
CA SER A 20 24.91 -9.28 -1.70
C SER A 20 24.73 -9.11 -0.18
N GLU A 21 25.11 -7.95 0.37
CA GLU A 21 24.95 -7.65 1.79
C GLU A 21 23.48 -7.45 2.22
N HIS A 22 22.59 -7.07 1.28
CA HIS A 22 21.20 -6.69 1.60
C HIS A 22 20.13 -7.63 0.99
N ILE A 23 20.53 -8.68 0.27
CA ILE A 23 19.62 -9.60 -0.41
C ILE A 23 18.63 -10.27 0.56
N GLU A 24 19.08 -10.67 1.76
CA GLU A 24 18.26 -11.31 2.77
C GLU A 24 17.26 -10.33 3.39
N ILE A 25 17.64 -9.05 3.52
CA ILE A 25 16.75 -8.00 4.01
C ILE A 25 15.66 -7.72 2.99
N ALA A 26 16.03 -7.60 1.70
CA ALA A 26 15.06 -7.41 0.62
C ALA A 26 14.05 -8.55 0.55
N ARG A 27 14.54 -9.78 0.66
CA ARG A 27 13.70 -10.98 0.70
C ARG A 27 12.72 -10.97 1.88
N ARG A 28 13.20 -10.59 3.06
CA ARG A 28 12.39 -10.49 4.28
C ARG A 28 11.29 -9.43 4.16
N ILE A 29 11.62 -8.25 3.62
CA ILE A 29 10.66 -7.16 3.37
C ILE A 29 9.59 -7.64 2.39
N SER A 30 9.99 -8.19 1.24
CA SER A 30 9.07 -8.68 0.21
C SER A 30 8.16 -9.80 0.72
N MET A 31 8.72 -10.77 1.46
CA MET A 31 7.94 -11.86 2.05
C MET A 31 6.94 -11.36 3.12
N ARG A 32 7.31 -10.34 3.89
CA ARG A 32 6.40 -9.73 4.86
C ARG A 32 5.20 -9.09 4.16
N MET A 33 5.44 -8.36 3.08
CA MET A 33 4.37 -7.80 2.24
C MET A 33 3.53 -8.90 1.58
N ALA A 34 4.18 -9.95 1.05
CA ALA A 34 3.53 -11.07 0.40
C ALA A 34 2.60 -11.89 1.33
N ARG A 35 2.87 -11.95 2.63
CA ARG A 35 2.00 -12.64 3.61
C ARG A 35 0.60 -12.06 3.68
N ARG A 36 0.43 -10.79 3.33
CA ARG A 36 -0.85 -10.08 3.33
C ARG A 36 -1.59 -10.19 2.00
N CYS A 37 -0.91 -10.72 0.98
CA CYS A 37 -1.49 -10.84 -0.35
C CYS A 37 -2.31 -12.11 -0.48
N PRO A 38 -3.39 -12.08 -1.30
CA PRO A 38 -4.20 -13.24 -1.60
C PRO A 38 -3.38 -14.38 -2.20
N GLU A 39 -3.84 -15.63 -2.02
CA GLU A 39 -3.16 -16.84 -2.53
C GLU A 39 -3.01 -16.91 -4.05
N TRP A 40 -3.85 -16.17 -4.81
CA TRP A 40 -3.72 -16.10 -6.27
C TRP A 40 -2.58 -15.20 -6.76
N ILE A 41 -1.94 -14.45 -5.85
CA ILE A 41 -0.75 -13.68 -6.16
C ILE A 41 0.46 -14.54 -5.79
N ALA A 42 1.29 -14.86 -6.78
CA ALA A 42 2.48 -15.66 -6.55
C ALA A 42 3.46 -14.87 -5.66
N ARG A 43 3.75 -15.44 -4.49
CA ARG A 43 4.67 -14.82 -3.51
C ARG A 43 6.07 -14.67 -4.09
N GLU A 44 6.45 -15.60 -4.94
CA GLU A 44 7.71 -15.63 -5.67
C GLU A 44 7.87 -14.41 -6.58
N ASP A 45 6.81 -13.98 -7.25
CA ASP A 45 6.83 -12.80 -8.12
C ASP A 45 7.06 -11.53 -7.31
N LEU A 46 6.43 -11.42 -6.13
CA LEU A 46 6.63 -10.30 -5.23
C LEU A 46 8.06 -10.26 -4.65
N VAL A 47 8.63 -11.43 -4.37
CA VAL A 47 10.03 -11.52 -3.92
C VAL A 47 10.97 -11.14 -5.06
N ALA A 48 10.71 -11.60 -6.28
CA ALA A 48 11.49 -11.23 -7.46
C ALA A 48 11.42 -9.72 -7.72
N ALA A 49 10.24 -9.12 -7.65
CA ALA A 49 10.06 -7.67 -7.76
C ALA A 49 10.86 -6.90 -6.69
N GLY A 50 10.82 -7.36 -5.44
CA GLY A 50 11.61 -6.74 -4.37
C GLY A 50 13.12 -6.84 -4.56
N LEU A 51 13.61 -7.95 -5.11
CA LEU A 51 15.03 -8.12 -5.47
C LEU A 51 15.43 -7.20 -6.63
N LEU A 52 14.55 -7.00 -7.62
CA LEU A 52 14.73 -5.99 -8.66
C LEU A 52 14.82 -4.59 -8.06
N GLY A 53 13.93 -4.25 -7.13
CA GLY A 53 13.97 -2.97 -6.41
C GLY A 53 15.27 -2.75 -5.64
N LEU A 54 15.84 -3.81 -5.03
CA LEU A 54 17.18 -3.75 -4.41
C LEU A 54 18.27 -3.47 -5.45
N THR A 55 18.22 -4.14 -6.59
CA THR A 55 19.20 -3.95 -7.68
C THR A 55 19.16 -2.52 -8.20
N GLU A 56 17.98 -1.99 -8.48
CA GLU A 56 17.79 -0.59 -8.87
C GLU A 56 18.27 0.39 -7.80
N ALA A 57 18.04 0.07 -6.52
CA ALA A 57 18.55 0.89 -5.43
C ALA A 57 20.08 0.92 -5.42
N ALA A 58 20.75 -0.21 -5.59
CA ALA A 58 22.21 -0.30 -5.64
C ALA A 58 22.81 0.45 -6.85
N GLU A 59 22.12 0.48 -7.98
CA GLU A 59 22.54 1.23 -9.17
C GLU A 59 22.40 2.75 -9.01
N ARG A 60 21.39 3.20 -8.27
CA ARG A 60 21.05 4.63 -8.14
C ARG A 60 21.54 5.26 -6.83
N TYR A 61 22.11 4.47 -5.93
CA TYR A 61 22.59 4.97 -4.65
C TYR A 61 23.79 5.89 -4.81
N ASP A 62 23.68 7.06 -4.19
CA ASP A 62 24.77 8.03 -4.09
C ASP A 62 25.20 8.15 -2.63
N ALA A 63 26.41 7.63 -2.33
CA ALA A 63 27.00 7.65 -0.98
C ALA A 63 27.26 9.08 -0.44
N ASN A 64 27.26 10.10 -1.32
CA ASN A 64 27.39 11.50 -0.89
C ASN A 64 26.10 12.07 -0.31
N ARG A 65 24.97 11.40 -0.49
CA ARG A 65 23.72 11.76 0.18
C ARG A 65 23.76 11.26 1.62
N ASN A 66 23.34 12.10 2.54
CA ASN A 66 23.37 11.82 3.99
C ASN A 66 22.26 10.83 4.42
N GLU A 67 22.00 9.77 3.62
CA GLU A 67 21.02 8.72 3.85
C GLU A 67 21.70 7.34 3.79
N PRO A 68 21.54 6.49 4.81
CA PRO A 68 22.08 5.13 4.79
C PRO A 68 21.48 4.31 3.64
N PHE A 69 22.30 3.48 2.97
CA PHE A 69 21.85 2.65 1.85
C PHE A 69 20.60 1.82 2.18
N LEU A 70 20.56 1.22 3.37
CA LEU A 70 19.42 0.39 3.78
C LEU A 70 18.10 1.18 3.77
N ALA A 71 18.08 2.41 4.29
CA ALA A 71 16.90 3.25 4.32
C ALA A 71 16.44 3.64 2.91
N PHE A 72 17.39 3.91 2.02
CA PHE A 72 17.12 4.17 0.61
C PHE A 72 16.58 2.93 -0.11
N ALA A 73 17.24 1.78 0.07
CA ALA A 73 16.86 0.51 -0.57
C ALA A 73 15.49 0.01 -0.10
N GLU A 74 15.16 0.15 1.18
CA GLU A 74 13.85 -0.28 1.73
C GLU A 74 12.68 0.39 1.00
N LYS A 75 12.76 1.69 0.74
CA LYS A 75 11.74 2.44 0.00
C LYS A 75 11.58 1.90 -1.43
N ARG A 76 12.69 1.58 -2.10
CA ARG A 76 12.69 1.05 -3.47
C ARG A 76 12.15 -0.38 -3.53
N ILE A 77 12.55 -1.23 -2.58
CA ILE A 77 12.07 -2.61 -2.47
C ILE A 77 10.55 -2.61 -2.29
N ARG A 78 10.03 -1.81 -1.33
CA ARG A 78 8.59 -1.69 -1.09
C ARG A 78 7.85 -1.14 -2.32
N GLY A 79 8.40 -0.13 -2.99
CA GLY A 79 7.85 0.43 -4.23
C GLY A 79 7.72 -0.62 -5.32
N ALA A 80 8.80 -1.36 -5.60
CA ALA A 80 8.82 -2.41 -6.62
C ALA A 80 7.79 -3.52 -6.34
N VAL A 81 7.65 -3.96 -5.08
CA VAL A 81 6.63 -4.94 -4.68
C VAL A 81 5.22 -4.40 -4.88
N LEU A 82 4.96 -3.13 -4.54
CA LEU A 82 3.66 -2.50 -4.76
C LEU A 82 3.34 -2.35 -6.25
N ASP A 83 4.33 -2.03 -7.07
CA ASP A 83 4.15 -1.91 -8.53
C ASP A 83 3.84 -3.28 -9.16
N GLU A 84 4.45 -4.36 -8.66
CA GLU A 84 4.11 -5.72 -9.10
C GLU A 84 2.69 -6.11 -8.67
N LEU A 85 2.29 -5.77 -7.44
CA LEU A 85 0.91 -5.96 -6.98
C LEU A 85 -0.09 -5.23 -7.88
N ARG A 86 0.20 -4.02 -8.31
CA ARG A 86 -0.65 -3.26 -9.23
C ARG A 86 -0.72 -3.88 -10.61
N ARG A 87 0.39 -4.43 -11.13
CA ARG A 87 0.44 -5.14 -12.41
C ARG A 87 -0.40 -6.43 -12.40
N GLY A 88 -0.34 -7.17 -11.28
CA GLY A 88 -1.10 -8.41 -11.07
C GLY A 88 -2.58 -8.21 -10.76
N ASP A 89 -3.04 -6.95 -10.57
CA ASP A 89 -4.38 -6.64 -10.06
C ASP A 89 -5.48 -6.71 -11.13
N ILE A 90 -5.60 -7.87 -11.74
CA ILE A 90 -6.90 -8.31 -12.25
C ILE A 90 -7.55 -9.10 -11.13
N MET A 91 -8.28 -8.40 -10.24
CA MET A 91 -9.05 -9.06 -9.18
C MET A 91 -9.95 -10.12 -9.81
N PRO A 92 -9.73 -11.41 -9.49
CA PRO A 92 -10.57 -12.46 -10.03
C PRO A 92 -12.05 -12.17 -9.73
N ARG A 93 -12.93 -12.43 -10.67
CA ARG A 93 -14.41 -12.31 -10.46
C ARG A 93 -14.84 -12.97 -9.14
N ARG A 94 -14.17 -14.05 -8.78
CA ARG A 94 -14.39 -14.82 -7.55
C ARG A 94 -14.08 -14.00 -6.27
N ALA A 95 -13.00 -13.24 -6.24
CA ALA A 95 -12.65 -12.38 -5.09
C ALA A 95 -13.66 -11.24 -4.92
N ARG A 96 -14.11 -10.60 -6.02
CA ARG A 96 -15.18 -9.58 -5.98
C ARG A 96 -16.49 -10.17 -5.47
N GLN A 97 -16.81 -11.41 -5.86
CA GLN A 97 -18.01 -12.11 -5.41
C GLN A 97 -17.94 -12.42 -3.91
N MET A 98 -16.76 -12.87 -3.43
CA MET A 98 -16.52 -13.14 -2.01
C MET A 98 -16.64 -11.84 -1.19
N ALA A 99 -16.04 -10.75 -1.64
CA ALA A 99 -16.15 -9.44 -1.01
C ALA A 99 -17.61 -9.01 -0.82
N ARG A 100 -18.42 -9.11 -1.88
CA ARG A 100 -19.85 -8.79 -1.81
C ARG A 100 -20.61 -9.70 -0.87
N LYS A 101 -20.30 -11.00 -0.89
CA LYS A 101 -20.94 -12.00 -0.02
C LYS A 101 -20.65 -11.71 1.44
N ILE A 102 -19.37 -11.48 1.79
CA ILE A 102 -18.97 -11.12 3.17
C ILE A 102 -19.65 -9.83 3.61
N GLY A 103 -19.58 -8.77 2.80
CA GLY A 103 -20.21 -7.48 3.12
C GLY A 103 -21.72 -7.59 3.33
N ALA A 104 -22.44 -8.32 2.48
CA ALA A 104 -23.86 -8.56 2.62
C ALA A 104 -24.19 -9.35 3.89
N THR A 105 -23.43 -10.39 4.20
CA THR A 105 -23.60 -11.22 5.40
C THR A 105 -23.40 -10.40 6.67
N ILE A 106 -22.36 -9.55 6.72
CA ILE A 106 -22.11 -8.66 7.87
C ILE A 106 -23.30 -7.71 8.06
N GLN A 107 -23.77 -7.05 7.00
CA GLN A 107 -24.92 -6.12 7.09
C GLN A 107 -26.20 -6.83 7.53
N GLU A 108 -26.44 -8.04 7.07
CA GLU A 108 -27.62 -8.81 7.46
C GLU A 108 -27.57 -9.22 8.93
N LEU A 109 -26.41 -9.67 9.40
CA LEU A 109 -26.20 -10.01 10.82
C LEU A 109 -26.30 -8.76 11.71
N GLU A 110 -25.71 -7.63 11.33
CA GLU A 110 -25.84 -6.36 12.06
C GLU A 110 -27.30 -5.93 12.24
N LYS A 111 -28.12 -6.08 11.19
CA LYS A 111 -29.57 -5.79 11.27
C LYS A 111 -30.30 -6.75 12.22
N LYS A 112 -29.89 -8.03 12.26
CA LYS A 112 -30.54 -9.03 13.12
C LYS A 112 -30.15 -8.92 14.59
N VAL A 113 -28.87 -8.61 14.85
CA VAL A 113 -28.28 -8.66 16.20
C VAL A 113 -28.22 -7.25 16.85
N GLY A 114 -28.31 -6.19 16.06
CA GLY A 114 -28.23 -4.80 16.54
C GLY A 114 -26.84 -4.34 16.99
N ARG A 115 -25.81 -5.16 16.73
CA ARG A 115 -24.39 -4.88 16.99
C ARG A 115 -23.51 -5.42 15.87
N SER A 116 -22.25 -5.03 15.84
CA SER A 116 -21.30 -5.67 14.94
C SER A 116 -21.19 -7.16 15.25
N PRO A 117 -21.31 -8.06 14.24
CA PRO A 117 -21.21 -9.50 14.42
C PRO A 117 -19.77 -9.91 14.79
N THR A 118 -19.63 -11.00 15.53
CA THR A 118 -18.33 -11.60 15.81
C THR A 118 -17.81 -12.38 14.60
N ASP A 119 -16.50 -12.69 14.58
CA ASP A 119 -15.90 -13.47 13.50
C ASP A 119 -16.55 -14.86 13.38
N GLU A 120 -16.90 -15.48 14.51
CA GLU A 120 -17.59 -16.77 14.58
C GLU A 120 -18.99 -16.70 13.96
N GLU A 121 -19.75 -15.65 14.26
CA GLU A 121 -21.09 -15.45 13.71
C GLU A 121 -21.04 -15.28 12.19
N VAL A 122 -20.08 -14.52 11.68
CA VAL A 122 -19.93 -14.31 10.23
C VAL A 122 -19.42 -15.57 9.54
N ALA A 123 -18.41 -16.25 10.10
CA ALA A 123 -17.88 -17.51 9.56
C ALA A 123 -18.96 -18.59 9.50
N ALA A 124 -19.76 -18.73 10.56
CA ALA A 124 -20.88 -19.67 10.61
C ALA A 124 -21.95 -19.35 9.55
N ALA A 125 -22.31 -18.08 9.38
CA ALA A 125 -23.28 -17.64 8.38
C ALA A 125 -22.78 -17.84 6.94
N LEU A 126 -21.47 -17.75 6.70
CA LEU A 126 -20.83 -18.00 5.41
C LEU A 126 -20.61 -19.48 5.13
N GLY A 127 -20.65 -20.35 6.16
CA GLY A 127 -20.35 -21.78 6.07
C GLY A 127 -18.86 -22.08 5.87
N VAL A 128 -17.97 -21.25 6.46
CA VAL A 128 -16.51 -21.39 6.39
C VAL A 128 -15.90 -21.46 7.78
N THR A 129 -14.61 -21.83 7.87
CA THR A 129 -13.89 -21.77 9.16
C THR A 129 -13.54 -20.32 9.51
N ILE A 130 -13.26 -20.02 10.78
CA ILE A 130 -12.89 -18.69 11.24
C ILE A 130 -11.58 -18.24 10.57
N GLU A 131 -10.63 -19.16 10.44
CA GLU A 131 -9.34 -18.89 9.79
C GLU A 131 -9.51 -18.52 8.32
N ALA A 132 -10.34 -19.27 7.58
CA ALA A 132 -10.66 -18.97 6.20
C ALA A 132 -11.34 -17.59 6.05
N TYR A 133 -12.29 -17.28 6.94
CA TYR A 133 -12.95 -15.98 6.96
C TYR A 133 -11.97 -14.82 7.23
N ARG A 134 -11.07 -14.97 8.21
CA ARG A 134 -10.04 -13.96 8.52
C ARG A 134 -9.09 -13.74 7.35
N THR A 135 -8.64 -14.83 6.73
CA THR A 135 -7.82 -14.77 5.52
C THR A 135 -8.53 -14.05 4.38
N ASP A 136 -9.81 -14.37 4.15
CA ASP A 136 -10.63 -13.70 3.13
C ASP A 136 -10.79 -12.19 3.42
N LEU A 137 -10.97 -11.80 4.69
CA LEU A 137 -11.05 -10.39 5.07
C LEU A 137 -9.75 -9.63 4.79
N GLU A 138 -8.60 -10.20 5.09
CA GLU A 138 -7.30 -9.59 4.79
C GLU A 138 -7.11 -9.40 3.28
N HIS A 139 -7.54 -10.39 2.50
CA HIS A 139 -7.53 -10.31 1.04
C HIS A 139 -8.42 -9.19 0.49
N LEU A 140 -9.56 -8.89 1.16
CA LEU A 140 -10.48 -7.84 0.73
C LEU A 140 -9.90 -6.43 0.84
N VAL A 141 -8.92 -6.20 1.69
CA VAL A 141 -8.26 -4.89 1.81
C VAL A 141 -7.57 -4.51 0.52
N HIS A 142 -6.78 -5.43 -0.02
CA HIS A 142 -6.07 -5.21 -1.29
C HIS A 142 -7.05 -4.98 -2.44
N VAL A 143 -8.19 -5.65 -2.38
CA VAL A 143 -9.32 -5.53 -3.29
C VAL A 143 -9.97 -4.16 -3.22
N THR A 144 -10.23 -3.66 -2.03
CA THR A 144 -10.87 -2.35 -1.82
C THR A 144 -9.91 -1.23 -2.20
N VAL A 145 -8.65 -1.33 -1.87
CA VAL A 145 -7.62 -0.36 -2.24
C VAL A 145 -7.38 -0.38 -3.75
N GLY A 146 -7.23 -1.55 -4.38
CA GLY A 146 -7.02 -1.68 -5.82
C GLY A 146 -8.25 -1.27 -6.67
N ALA A 147 -9.47 -1.59 -6.25
CA ALA A 147 -10.68 -1.14 -6.95
C ALA A 147 -10.88 0.39 -6.85
N LEU A 148 -10.34 0.99 -5.81
CA LEU A 148 -10.30 2.44 -5.65
C LEU A 148 -9.24 3.09 -6.55
N ASP A 149 -8.14 2.41 -6.85
CA ASP A 149 -7.08 2.91 -7.74
C ASP A 149 -7.51 2.92 -9.23
N GLN A 150 -8.39 2.01 -9.65
CA GLN A 150 -8.89 1.97 -11.03
C GLN A 150 -9.88 3.10 -11.39
N ALA A 151 -10.38 3.82 -10.41
CA ALA A 151 -11.35 4.90 -10.62
C ALA A 151 -10.71 6.28 -10.90
N ASP A 152 -9.38 6.41 -10.74
CA ASP A 152 -8.73 7.72 -10.83
C ASP A 152 -7.32 7.62 -11.44
N ASP A 153 -7.12 8.29 -12.59
CA ASP A 153 -5.83 8.45 -13.29
C ASP A 153 -4.74 9.12 -12.42
N THR A 154 -5.13 9.68 -11.28
CA THR A 154 -4.23 10.43 -10.39
C THR A 154 -3.24 9.51 -9.66
N THR A 155 -3.53 8.23 -9.54
CA THR A 155 -2.66 7.25 -8.85
C THR A 155 -1.50 6.76 -9.75
N ALA A 156 -1.66 6.88 -11.07
CA ALA A 156 -0.60 6.59 -12.05
C ALA A 156 0.65 7.46 -11.85
N VAL A 157 0.47 8.66 -11.26
CA VAL A 157 1.55 9.62 -11.00
C VAL A 157 2.51 9.13 -9.90
N LEU A 158 2.06 8.29 -8.97
CA LEU A 158 2.93 7.73 -7.91
C LEU A 158 3.80 6.57 -8.39
N ALA A 159 3.46 5.96 -9.52
CA ALA A 159 4.16 4.85 -10.14
C ALA A 159 5.10 5.28 -11.29
N SER A 160 5.11 6.57 -11.66
CA SER A 160 5.97 7.06 -12.72
C SER A 160 7.44 6.99 -12.32
N ASP A 161 8.26 6.64 -13.29
CA ASP A 161 9.70 6.46 -13.18
C ASP A 161 10.38 7.63 -12.43
N GLU A 162 10.98 7.35 -11.25
CA GLU A 162 11.64 8.36 -10.40
C GLU A 162 12.84 9.05 -11.08
N SER A 163 13.16 8.69 -12.32
CA SER A 163 14.26 9.25 -13.10
C SER A 163 13.95 10.65 -13.68
N SER A 164 12.65 11.04 -13.74
CA SER A 164 12.26 12.37 -14.23
C SER A 164 12.07 13.35 -13.07
N PRO A 165 12.59 14.59 -13.16
CA PRO A 165 12.31 15.65 -12.18
C PRO A 165 10.82 15.93 -12.01
N GLU A 166 10.03 15.74 -13.06
CA GLU A 166 8.58 15.91 -13.06
C GLU A 166 7.88 14.82 -12.22
N ALA A 167 8.34 13.56 -12.31
CA ALA A 167 7.83 12.46 -11.48
C ALA A 167 8.13 12.68 -9.99
N GLY A 168 9.32 13.21 -9.67
CA GLY A 168 9.69 13.59 -8.32
C GLY A 168 8.80 14.71 -7.77
N ALA A 169 8.53 15.73 -8.56
CA ALA A 169 7.63 16.83 -8.20
C ALA A 169 6.18 16.36 -7.99
N ALA A 170 5.67 15.52 -8.89
CA ALA A 170 4.33 14.95 -8.79
C ALA A 170 4.16 14.08 -7.53
N ARG A 171 5.16 13.25 -7.19
CA ARG A 171 5.17 12.46 -5.95
C ARG A 171 5.19 13.34 -4.71
N GLN A 172 6.01 14.39 -4.70
CA GLN A 172 6.07 15.32 -3.58
C GLN A 172 4.75 16.08 -3.39
N GLN A 173 4.09 16.44 -4.49
CA GLN A 173 2.77 17.03 -4.47
C GLN A 173 1.71 16.06 -3.92
N ALA A 174 1.73 14.77 -4.33
CA ALA A 174 0.82 13.75 -3.81
C ALA A 174 1.02 13.53 -2.31
N LEU A 175 2.27 13.42 -1.83
CA LEU A 175 2.58 13.32 -0.40
C LEU A 175 2.12 14.56 0.39
N SER A 176 2.27 15.74 -0.18
CA SER A 176 1.78 16.98 0.43
C SER A 176 0.25 16.96 0.60
N ARG A 177 -0.48 16.48 -0.40
CA ARG A 177 -1.95 16.32 -0.33
C ARG A 177 -2.37 15.36 0.78
N VAL A 178 -1.70 14.20 0.89
CA VAL A 178 -1.95 13.23 1.96
C VAL A 178 -1.68 13.85 3.34
N ARG A 179 -0.57 14.59 3.50
CA ARG A 179 -0.24 15.27 4.76
C ARG A 179 -1.31 16.27 5.20
N VAL A 180 -1.94 16.94 4.25
CA VAL A 180 -3.02 17.91 4.52
C VAL A 180 -4.34 17.21 4.82
N ALA A 181 -4.60 16.05 4.20
CA ALA A 181 -5.83 15.30 4.34
C ALA A 181 -5.87 14.45 5.62
N LEU A 182 -4.75 13.82 6.01
CA LEU A 182 -4.67 12.94 7.19
C LEU A 182 -5.21 13.57 8.48
N PRO A 183 -4.87 14.82 8.87
CA PRO A 183 -5.38 15.43 10.10
C PRO A 183 -6.89 15.70 10.11
N ARG A 184 -7.55 15.60 8.95
CA ARG A 184 -9.00 15.80 8.82
C ARG A 184 -9.82 14.53 9.04
N LEU A 185 -9.13 13.37 9.11
CA LEU A 185 -9.79 12.12 9.45
C LEU A 185 -10.08 12.03 10.96
N ASP A 186 -11.07 11.20 11.31
CA ASP A 186 -11.32 10.85 12.71
C ASP A 186 -10.10 10.17 13.34
N GLN A 187 -9.85 10.42 14.63
CA GLN A 187 -8.74 9.82 15.35
C GLN A 187 -8.71 8.29 15.24
N ARG A 188 -9.86 7.64 15.26
CA ARG A 188 -9.97 6.18 15.10
C ARG A 188 -9.52 5.71 13.72
N ASP A 189 -9.84 6.45 12.67
CA ASP A 189 -9.45 6.15 11.30
C ASP A 189 -7.93 6.28 11.13
N ILE A 190 -7.32 7.34 11.72
CA ILE A 190 -5.86 7.54 11.73
C ILE A 190 -5.16 6.40 12.46
N VAL A 191 -5.68 5.98 13.62
CA VAL A 191 -5.09 4.87 14.39
C VAL A 191 -5.13 3.56 13.59
N VAL A 192 -6.27 3.21 12.96
CA VAL A 192 -6.38 2.00 12.14
C VAL A 192 -5.41 2.03 10.96
N LEU A 193 -5.30 3.16 10.25
CA LEU A 193 -4.34 3.32 9.17
C LEU A 193 -2.89 3.21 9.67
N GLY A 194 -2.56 3.83 10.80
CA GLY A 194 -1.23 3.73 11.42
C GLY A 194 -0.87 2.30 11.79
N LEU A 195 -1.76 1.60 12.50
CA LEU A 195 -1.52 0.20 12.88
C LEU A 195 -1.36 -0.71 11.66
N TYR A 196 -2.15 -0.49 10.61
CA TYR A 196 -2.08 -1.30 9.40
C TYR A 196 -0.85 -0.99 8.54
N TYR A 197 -0.59 0.29 8.20
CA TYR A 197 0.45 0.68 7.25
C TYR A 197 1.82 0.90 7.89
N ASN A 198 1.86 1.42 9.13
CA ASN A 198 3.11 1.76 9.80
C ASN A 198 3.62 0.62 10.70
N GLU A 199 2.74 0.07 11.56
CA GLU A 199 3.07 -1.07 12.42
C GLU A 199 2.93 -2.42 11.72
N GLU A 200 2.38 -2.43 10.51
CA GLU A 200 2.21 -3.62 9.66
C GLU A 200 1.39 -4.75 10.32
N LEU A 201 0.45 -4.40 11.20
CA LEU A 201 -0.41 -5.37 11.87
C LEU A 201 -1.49 -5.91 10.92
N THR A 202 -1.87 -7.18 11.11
CA THR A 202 -3.02 -7.80 10.47
C THR A 202 -4.33 -7.26 11.05
N TYR A 203 -5.45 -7.44 10.37
CA TYR A 203 -6.75 -7.00 10.89
C TYR A 203 -7.12 -7.68 12.20
N HIS A 204 -6.71 -8.93 12.39
CA HIS A 204 -6.93 -9.64 13.61
C HIS A 204 -6.14 -9.02 14.77
N GLU A 205 -4.86 -8.76 14.60
CA GLU A 205 -4.01 -8.09 15.59
C GLU A 205 -4.53 -6.68 15.92
N ILE A 206 -4.97 -5.93 14.90
CA ILE A 206 -5.59 -4.61 15.11
C ILE A 206 -6.89 -4.74 15.92
N ALA A 207 -7.70 -5.77 15.64
CA ALA A 207 -8.94 -6.04 16.37
C ALA A 207 -8.66 -6.32 17.85
N GLU A 208 -7.64 -7.11 18.16
CA GLU A 208 -7.18 -7.37 19.53
C GLU A 208 -6.71 -6.08 20.23
N VAL A 209 -5.87 -5.27 19.56
CA VAL A 209 -5.37 -4.00 20.10
C VAL A 209 -6.50 -3.02 20.40
N LEU A 210 -7.51 -2.95 19.52
CA LEU A 210 -8.60 -1.99 19.65
C LEU A 210 -9.81 -2.52 20.44
N GLY A 211 -9.83 -3.80 20.82
CA GLY A 211 -10.94 -4.44 21.52
C GLY A 211 -12.23 -4.47 20.68
N VAL A 212 -12.11 -4.70 19.38
CA VAL A 212 -13.23 -4.77 18.42
C VAL A 212 -13.17 -6.06 17.62
N THR A 213 -14.18 -6.33 16.79
CA THR A 213 -14.17 -7.48 15.87
C THR A 213 -13.31 -7.20 14.64
N THR A 214 -12.77 -8.25 14.00
CA THR A 214 -11.98 -8.13 12.76
C THR A 214 -12.81 -7.50 11.64
N SER A 215 -14.10 -7.85 11.53
CA SER A 215 -15.02 -7.21 10.59
C SER A 215 -15.17 -5.71 10.85
N ARG A 216 -15.16 -5.29 12.11
CA ARG A 216 -15.20 -3.86 12.47
C ARG A 216 -13.95 -3.13 12.05
N VAL A 217 -12.77 -3.73 12.19
CA VAL A 217 -11.51 -3.18 11.67
C VAL A 217 -11.56 -3.01 10.15
N CYS A 218 -12.05 -4.01 9.42
CA CYS A 218 -12.21 -3.96 7.97
C CYS A 218 -13.12 -2.78 7.55
N GLN A 219 -14.27 -2.60 8.22
CA GLN A 219 -15.18 -1.46 7.99
C GLN A 219 -14.50 -0.11 8.28
N LEU A 220 -13.79 0.00 9.41
CA LEU A 220 -13.07 1.21 9.79
C LEU A 220 -11.99 1.57 8.78
N HIS A 221 -11.20 0.59 8.36
CA HIS A 221 -10.15 0.78 7.35
C HIS A 221 -10.74 1.22 6.00
N GLY A 222 -11.75 0.51 5.48
CA GLY A 222 -12.42 0.89 4.23
C GLY A 222 -13.01 2.30 4.29
N ARG A 223 -13.65 2.67 5.42
CA ARG A 223 -14.16 4.03 5.65
C ARG A 223 -13.03 5.06 5.68
N ALA A 224 -11.92 4.76 6.36
CA ALA A 224 -10.79 5.66 6.47
C ALA A 224 -10.16 5.96 5.10
N ILE A 225 -9.98 4.95 4.26
CA ILE A 225 -9.49 5.09 2.89
C ILE A 225 -10.45 5.93 2.04
N ALA A 226 -11.75 5.65 2.09
CA ALA A 226 -12.75 6.42 1.34
C ALA A 226 -12.78 7.90 1.75
N ARG A 227 -12.68 8.19 3.05
CA ARG A 227 -12.60 9.57 3.57
C ARG A 227 -11.31 10.26 3.16
N LEU A 228 -10.16 9.56 3.30
CA LEU A 228 -8.86 10.11 2.89
C LEU A 228 -8.87 10.54 1.43
N ARG A 229 -9.45 9.71 0.56
CA ARG A 229 -9.62 10.04 -0.86
C ARG A 229 -10.47 11.28 -1.05
N ALA A 230 -11.66 11.35 -0.46
CA ALA A 230 -12.56 12.49 -0.57
C ALA A 230 -11.89 13.80 -0.11
N GLU A 231 -11.08 13.76 0.96
CA GLU A 231 -10.31 14.91 1.43
C GLU A 231 -9.21 15.34 0.45
N ILE A 232 -8.51 14.36 -0.16
CA ILE A 232 -7.50 14.64 -1.20
C ILE A 232 -8.14 15.27 -2.43
N GLU A 233 -9.27 14.74 -2.91
CA GLU A 233 -10.00 15.29 -4.06
C GLU A 233 -10.50 16.72 -3.79
N THR A 234 -11.02 16.97 -2.58
CA THR A 234 -11.46 18.30 -2.17
C THR A 234 -10.30 19.29 -2.14
N ALA A 235 -9.14 18.86 -1.65
CA ALA A 235 -7.93 19.68 -1.64
C ALA A 235 -7.44 20.02 -3.07
N VAL A 236 -7.56 19.08 -4.01
CA VAL A 236 -7.22 19.29 -5.42
C VAL A 236 -8.14 20.33 -6.07
N ARG A 237 -9.47 20.17 -5.89
CA ARG A 237 -10.47 21.11 -6.45
C ARG A 237 -10.34 22.52 -5.84
N GLY A 238 -10.05 22.60 -4.53
CA GLY A 238 -9.85 23.88 -3.85
C GLY A 238 -8.55 24.60 -4.26
N GLY A 239 -7.50 23.88 -4.67
CA GLY A 239 -6.26 24.42 -5.22
C GLY A 239 -6.46 25.00 -6.63
N ALA A 240 -7.10 24.26 -7.53
CA ALA A 240 -7.37 24.69 -8.89
C ALA A 240 -8.22 25.99 -8.98
N ASN A 241 -9.11 26.19 -8.01
CA ASN A 241 -9.96 27.39 -7.97
C ASN A 241 -9.23 28.65 -7.44
N ARG A 242 -8.11 28.47 -6.72
CA ARG A 242 -7.28 29.60 -6.26
C ARG A 242 -6.35 30.11 -7.35
N ASP A 243 -5.82 29.21 -8.18
CA ASP A 243 -4.93 29.58 -9.29
C ASP A 243 -5.71 30.26 -10.43
N ALA A 244 -6.93 29.79 -10.74
CA ALA A 244 -7.82 30.44 -11.71
C ALA A 244 -8.30 31.83 -11.28
N GLY A 245 -8.37 32.11 -9.97
CA GLY A 245 -8.76 33.42 -9.43
C GLY A 245 -7.61 34.43 -9.36
N ALA A 246 -6.35 33.98 -9.46
CA ALA A 246 -5.18 34.86 -9.47
C ALA A 246 -4.87 35.44 -10.87
N GLU A 247 -5.17 34.67 -11.93
CA GLU A 247 -4.95 35.12 -13.33
C GLU A 247 -5.97 36.18 -13.82
N VAL A 248 -7.11 36.33 -13.17
CA VAL A 248 -8.16 37.31 -13.54
C VAL A 248 -7.92 38.70 -12.92
N ARG A 249 -6.89 38.85 -12.07
CA ARG A 249 -6.58 40.13 -11.37
C ARG A 249 -5.23 40.73 -11.76
N SER A 250 -4.62 40.33 -12.88
CA SER A 250 -3.43 41.00 -13.44
C SER A 250 -3.74 41.77 -14.70
#